data_3369346764e30a8cb8d88ce792b14715
#
_entry.id   3369346764e30a8cb8d88ce792b14715
#
_cell.length_a   1.000
_cell.length_b   1.000
_cell.length_c   1.000
_cell.angle_alpha   90.00
_cell.angle_beta   90.00
_cell.angle_gamma   90.00
#
_symmetry.space_group_name_H-M   'P 1'
#
loop_
_entity.id
_entity.type
_entity.pdbx_description
1 polymer ?
#
loop_
_entity_poly.entity_id
_entity_poly.type
_entity_poly.pdbx_seq_one_letter_code
_entity_poly.pdbx_strand_id
1 'polypeptide(L)'
;MLKAILPLFFSACIGQAVAQPDSTAPREEALSEKPLRVVVPFMGDAPGQGPEHPLVDVIRQWRTETGRAITIERFPFKRSLMMAASGEADFHFPLIKDQDETVSALPFGYSSTTIFTINFVLYTRRGVSLDMNNLQNYRIATHSGHANLFPFLVIEDHSVEGSLRKVESGRIDGFIFADAGTDPILFDLGLMGIQRQLYKVYDVHAVIAHEEKGGPVDQFITEATRNMDRAILGLAMVDQPYRDWQMGDDSVPALVQSAK
;
A
#
# COMPACT_ATOMS: atom_id res chain seq x y z
N MET A 1 -99.46 -30.21 -2.96
CA MET A 1 -98.59 -30.72 -4.00
C MET A 1 -97.56 -29.63 -4.35
N LEU A 2 -96.38 -29.65 -3.84
CA LEU A 2 -95.21 -29.04 -4.47
C LEU A 2 -93.98 -29.46 -3.66
N LYS A 3 -93.05 -30.15 -4.30
CA LYS A 3 -91.82 -30.61 -3.72
C LYS A 3 -90.82 -29.47 -3.77
N ALA A 4 -90.26 -29.09 -2.62
CA ALA A 4 -89.11 -28.17 -2.54
C ALA A 4 -87.81 -28.97 -2.55
N ILE A 5 -86.96 -28.65 -3.48
CA ILE A 5 -85.60 -29.20 -3.61
C ILE A 5 -84.67 -28.20 -3.00
N LEU A 6 -83.82 -28.68 -1.98
CA LEU A 6 -82.82 -27.90 -1.30
C LEU A 6 -81.48 -28.12 -2.01
N PRO A 7 -80.70 -27.08 -2.39
CA PRO A 7 -79.36 -27.27 -2.92
C PRO A 7 -78.34 -27.28 -1.78
N LEU A 8 -77.40 -28.27 -1.82
CA LEU A 8 -76.22 -28.34 -1.01
C LEU A 8 -75.23 -27.28 -1.46
N PHE A 9 -74.75 -26.42 -0.55
CA PHE A 9 -73.59 -25.57 -0.74
C PHE A 9 -72.35 -26.32 -0.32
N PHE A 10 -71.46 -26.57 -1.31
CA PHE A 10 -70.08 -27.01 -1.09
C PHE A 10 -69.22 -25.78 -0.84
N SER A 11 -68.65 -25.62 0.39
CA SER A 11 -67.73 -24.58 0.73
C SER A 11 -66.27 -25.08 0.45
N ALA A 12 -65.68 -24.56 -0.60
CA ALA A 12 -64.26 -24.83 -0.88
C ALA A 12 -63.38 -23.89 -0.08
N CYS A 13 -62.64 -24.42 0.90
CA CYS A 13 -61.55 -23.71 1.57
C CYS A 13 -60.34 -23.58 0.62
N ILE A 14 -60.10 -22.38 0.11
CA ILE A 14 -58.89 -22.05 -0.60
C ILE A 14 -57.81 -21.72 0.46
N GLY A 15 -56.87 -22.67 0.68
CA GLY A 15 -55.68 -22.44 1.48
C GLY A 15 -54.72 -21.48 0.73
N GLN A 16 -54.52 -20.28 1.25
CA GLN A 16 -53.46 -19.40 0.80
C GLN A 16 -52.11 -19.93 1.33
N ALA A 17 -51.28 -20.42 0.43
CA ALA A 17 -49.87 -20.69 0.72
C ALA A 17 -49.14 -19.35 0.88
N VAL A 18 -48.72 -19.04 2.09
CA VAL A 18 -47.79 -17.92 2.37
C VAL A 18 -46.41 -18.35 1.86
N ALA A 19 -45.99 -17.74 0.76
CA ALA A 19 -44.61 -17.89 0.29
C ALA A 19 -43.67 -17.24 1.30
N GLN A 20 -42.78 -18.03 1.90
CA GLN A 20 -41.66 -17.52 2.67
C GLN A 20 -40.71 -16.80 1.71
N PRO A 21 -40.17 -15.61 2.07
CA PRO A 21 -39.17 -14.97 1.25
C PRO A 21 -37.89 -15.81 1.31
N ASP A 22 -37.41 -16.21 0.15
CA ASP A 22 -36.17 -16.93 -0.07
C ASP A 22 -35.01 -16.03 0.32
N SER A 23 -34.35 -16.30 1.46
CA SER A 23 -33.25 -15.48 2.03
C SER A 23 -31.88 -15.85 1.49
N THR A 24 -31.80 -16.54 0.35
CA THR A 24 -30.56 -17.08 -0.21
C THR A 24 -29.94 -16.24 -1.32
N ALA A 25 -30.62 -15.20 -1.82
CA ALA A 25 -30.15 -14.43 -2.98
C ALA A 25 -28.89 -13.54 -2.79
N PRO A 26 -28.55 -12.95 -1.60
CA PRO A 26 -27.39 -12.05 -1.51
C PRO A 26 -26.04 -12.74 -1.40
N ARG A 27 -25.99 -14.06 -1.11
CA ARG A 27 -24.70 -14.75 -0.82
C ARG A 27 -24.09 -15.43 -2.03
N GLU A 28 -24.86 -15.72 -3.05
CA GLU A 28 -24.38 -16.37 -4.29
C GLU A 28 -23.81 -15.36 -5.30
N GLU A 29 -24.30 -14.12 -5.35
CA GLU A 29 -23.76 -13.08 -6.23
C GLU A 29 -22.34 -12.64 -5.85
N ALA A 30 -21.99 -12.64 -4.56
CA ALA A 30 -20.65 -12.30 -4.08
C ALA A 30 -19.57 -13.32 -4.47
N LEU A 31 -19.93 -14.54 -4.85
CA LEU A 31 -19.03 -15.60 -5.29
C LEU A 31 -18.74 -15.60 -6.80
N SER A 32 -19.46 -14.79 -7.58
CA SER A 32 -19.38 -14.72 -9.05
C SER A 32 -18.39 -13.69 -9.58
N GLU A 33 -17.84 -12.80 -8.74
CA GLU A 33 -16.89 -11.80 -9.20
C GLU A 33 -15.48 -12.38 -9.38
N LYS A 34 -14.87 -12.11 -10.55
CA LYS A 34 -13.47 -12.46 -10.81
C LYS A 34 -12.58 -11.93 -9.70
N PRO A 35 -11.62 -12.75 -9.15
CA PRO A 35 -10.67 -12.27 -8.16
C PRO A 35 -9.92 -11.03 -8.64
N LEU A 36 -9.75 -10.05 -7.76
CA LEU A 36 -8.89 -8.90 -8.02
C LEU A 36 -7.43 -9.37 -8.11
N ARG A 37 -6.75 -8.97 -9.16
CA ARG A 37 -5.34 -9.24 -9.37
C ARG A 37 -4.50 -8.06 -8.90
N VAL A 38 -3.83 -8.25 -7.78
CA VAL A 38 -2.97 -7.22 -7.17
C VAL A 38 -1.52 -7.54 -7.39
N VAL A 39 -0.77 -6.56 -7.85
CA VAL A 39 0.67 -6.68 -8.03
C VAL A 39 1.40 -5.79 -7.03
N VAL A 40 2.41 -6.37 -6.37
CA VAL A 40 3.25 -5.67 -5.39
C VAL A 40 4.72 -5.74 -5.82
N PRO A 41 5.52 -4.72 -5.53
CA PRO A 41 6.95 -4.75 -5.82
C PRO A 41 7.69 -5.67 -4.85
N PHE A 42 8.88 -6.11 -5.21
CA PHE A 42 9.85 -6.63 -4.24
C PHE A 42 10.29 -5.47 -3.33
N MET A 43 10.06 -5.59 -2.04
CA MET A 43 10.33 -4.54 -1.04
C MET A 43 11.54 -4.90 -0.18
N GLY A 44 12.72 -5.02 -0.80
CA GLY A 44 13.99 -5.29 -0.12
C GLY A 44 14.37 -6.76 0.02
N ASP A 45 13.49 -7.69 -0.33
CA ASP A 45 13.72 -9.13 -0.31
C ASP A 45 13.88 -9.70 -1.73
N ALA A 46 14.83 -10.59 -1.92
CA ALA A 46 14.93 -11.34 -3.17
C ALA A 46 13.74 -12.30 -3.32
N PRO A 47 13.30 -12.59 -4.55
CA PRO A 47 12.20 -13.53 -4.79
C PRO A 47 12.43 -14.86 -4.08
N GLY A 48 11.50 -15.24 -3.19
CA GLY A 48 11.54 -16.51 -2.45
C GLY A 48 12.54 -16.56 -1.28
N GLN A 49 13.13 -15.46 -0.87
CA GLN A 49 14.01 -15.38 0.29
C GLN A 49 13.40 -14.46 1.37
N GLY A 50 13.30 -14.99 2.58
CA GLY A 50 12.84 -14.24 3.75
C GLY A 50 11.30 -14.11 3.90
N PRO A 51 10.84 -13.55 5.03
CA PRO A 51 9.44 -13.26 5.26
C PRO A 51 8.94 -12.19 4.29
N GLU A 52 7.66 -12.25 3.93
CA GLU A 52 7.04 -11.19 3.14
C GLU A 52 7.02 -9.87 3.90
N HIS A 53 7.14 -8.77 3.15
CA HIS A 53 7.07 -7.44 3.75
C HIS A 53 5.68 -7.21 4.40
N PRO A 54 5.61 -6.66 5.63
CA PRO A 54 4.35 -6.49 6.37
C PRO A 54 3.25 -5.72 5.60
N LEU A 55 3.60 -4.86 4.65
CA LEU A 55 2.62 -4.17 3.80
C LEU A 55 1.77 -5.13 2.93
N VAL A 56 2.23 -6.35 2.67
CA VAL A 56 1.40 -7.38 1.99
C VAL A 56 0.22 -7.78 2.88
N ASP A 57 0.37 -7.73 4.19
CA ASP A 57 -0.69 -8.05 5.13
C ASP A 57 -1.83 -7.03 5.10
N VAL A 58 -1.59 -5.79 4.67
CA VAL A 58 -2.64 -4.80 4.39
C VAL A 58 -3.62 -5.36 3.34
N ILE A 59 -3.10 -5.92 2.24
CA ILE A 59 -3.94 -6.50 1.18
C ILE A 59 -4.66 -7.76 1.68
N ARG A 60 -4.00 -8.56 2.52
CA ARG A 60 -4.62 -9.74 3.14
C ARG A 60 -5.76 -9.36 4.07
N GLN A 61 -5.59 -8.29 4.84
CA GLN A 61 -6.66 -7.76 5.68
C GLN A 61 -7.83 -7.27 4.83
N TRP A 62 -7.58 -6.52 3.76
CA TRP A 62 -8.63 -6.10 2.82
C TRP A 62 -9.43 -7.28 2.29
N ARG A 63 -8.77 -8.38 1.92
CA ARG A 63 -9.45 -9.62 1.49
C ARG A 63 -10.35 -10.18 2.60
N THR A 64 -9.87 -10.18 3.84
CA THR A 64 -10.62 -10.71 4.99
C THR A 64 -11.81 -9.84 5.35
N GLU A 65 -11.61 -8.53 5.41
CA GLU A 65 -12.66 -7.57 5.83
C GLU A 65 -13.78 -7.42 4.79
N THR A 66 -13.43 -7.44 3.51
CA THR A 66 -14.40 -7.25 2.43
C THR A 66 -15.01 -8.56 1.91
N GLY A 67 -14.40 -9.71 2.21
CA GLY A 67 -14.76 -11.00 1.61
C GLY A 67 -14.42 -11.12 0.12
N ARG A 68 -13.82 -10.07 -0.49
CA ARG A 68 -13.45 -10.06 -1.91
C ARG A 68 -12.27 -10.98 -2.17
N ALA A 69 -12.37 -11.85 -3.16
CA ALA A 69 -11.25 -12.68 -3.59
C ALA A 69 -10.13 -11.81 -4.19
N ILE A 70 -8.90 -11.97 -3.69
CA ILE A 70 -7.71 -11.23 -4.14
C ILE A 70 -6.58 -12.21 -4.38
N THR A 71 -5.92 -12.09 -5.53
CA THR A 71 -4.64 -12.74 -5.84
C THR A 71 -3.52 -11.72 -5.72
N ILE A 72 -2.42 -12.08 -5.04
CA ILE A 72 -1.27 -11.20 -4.84
C ILE A 72 -0.09 -11.80 -5.60
N GLU A 73 0.49 -11.02 -6.50
CA GLU A 73 1.65 -11.41 -7.27
C GLU A 73 2.78 -10.40 -7.07
N ARG A 74 4.03 -10.87 -7.09
CA ARG A 74 5.21 -10.03 -6.82
C ARG A 74 6.09 -9.92 -8.05
N PHE A 75 6.46 -8.67 -8.37
CA PHE A 75 7.29 -8.34 -9.53
C PHE A 75 8.33 -7.28 -9.18
N PRO A 76 9.37 -7.09 -10.04
CA PRO A 76 10.20 -5.90 -9.97
C PRO A 76 9.34 -4.62 -10.05
N PHE A 77 9.71 -3.59 -9.29
CA PHE A 77 8.92 -2.37 -9.10
C PHE A 77 8.37 -1.78 -10.42
N LYS A 78 9.25 -1.52 -11.39
CA LYS A 78 8.83 -0.93 -12.68
C LYS A 78 7.83 -1.83 -13.44
N ARG A 79 7.99 -3.14 -13.35
CA ARG A 79 7.10 -4.10 -14.00
C ARG A 79 5.72 -4.12 -13.33
N SER A 80 5.66 -4.22 -12.01
CA SER A 80 4.37 -4.23 -11.29
C SER A 80 3.60 -2.93 -11.51
N LEU A 81 4.29 -1.79 -11.54
CA LEU A 81 3.69 -0.49 -11.83
C LEU A 81 3.07 -0.45 -13.24
N MET A 82 3.81 -0.93 -14.26
CA MET A 82 3.33 -0.95 -15.64
C MET A 82 2.16 -1.91 -15.86
N MET A 83 2.10 -3.04 -15.13
CA MET A 83 0.98 -3.97 -15.20
C MET A 83 -0.33 -3.33 -14.71
N ALA A 84 -0.29 -2.54 -13.64
CA ALA A 84 -1.46 -1.79 -13.20
C ALA A 84 -1.81 -0.63 -14.15
N ALA A 85 -0.80 0.09 -14.64
CA ALA A 85 -1.00 1.19 -15.58
C ALA A 85 -1.67 0.74 -16.89
N SER A 86 -1.38 -0.48 -17.36
CA SER A 86 -1.95 -1.06 -18.60
C SER A 86 -3.26 -1.84 -18.38
N GLY A 87 -3.75 -1.96 -17.14
CA GLY A 87 -4.92 -2.79 -16.82
C GLY A 87 -4.64 -4.31 -16.86
N GLU A 88 -3.39 -4.75 -16.99
CA GLU A 88 -3.01 -6.17 -16.87
C GLU A 88 -3.23 -6.68 -15.44
N ALA A 89 -3.05 -5.82 -14.43
CA ALA A 89 -3.44 -6.04 -13.06
C ALA A 89 -4.46 -4.98 -12.63
N ASP A 90 -5.34 -5.30 -11.69
CA ASP A 90 -6.37 -4.37 -11.22
C ASP A 90 -5.74 -3.20 -10.46
N PHE A 91 -4.71 -3.44 -9.65
CA PHE A 91 -3.92 -2.37 -9.05
C PHE A 91 -2.52 -2.83 -8.61
N HIS A 92 -1.62 -1.85 -8.50
CA HIS A 92 -0.30 -1.96 -7.86
C HIS A 92 -0.35 -1.29 -6.48
N PHE A 93 0.37 -1.85 -5.51
CA PHE A 93 0.48 -1.29 -4.15
C PHE A 93 1.84 -1.66 -3.55
N PRO A 94 2.48 -0.73 -2.79
CA PRO A 94 2.16 0.67 -2.57
C PRO A 94 2.91 1.61 -3.53
N LEU A 95 2.41 2.84 -3.73
CA LEU A 95 3.17 3.92 -4.37
C LEU A 95 2.98 5.23 -3.61
N ILE A 96 4.09 5.95 -3.39
CA ILE A 96 4.04 7.30 -2.85
C ILE A 96 3.45 8.28 -3.86
N LYS A 97 2.74 9.28 -3.36
CA LYS A 97 2.20 10.39 -4.12
C LYS A 97 2.61 11.69 -3.48
N ASP A 98 3.12 12.61 -4.28
CA ASP A 98 3.35 13.97 -3.82
C ASP A 98 2.02 14.73 -3.75
N GLN A 99 1.77 15.41 -2.63
CA GLN A 99 0.55 16.22 -2.44
C GLN A 99 0.52 17.41 -3.40
N ASP A 100 1.68 17.91 -3.80
CA ASP A 100 1.84 19.07 -4.69
C ASP A 100 1.88 18.68 -6.18
N GLU A 101 1.86 17.38 -6.51
CA GLU A 101 2.05 16.90 -7.87
C GLU A 101 0.76 17.00 -8.70
N THR A 102 0.85 17.70 -9.82
CA THR A 102 -0.19 17.70 -10.86
C THR A 102 -0.13 16.35 -11.61
N VAL A 103 -1.02 15.45 -11.24
CA VAL A 103 -1.08 14.02 -11.66
C VAL A 103 -1.28 13.80 -13.17
N SER A 104 -1.43 14.87 -13.96
CA SER A 104 -1.87 14.81 -15.36
C SER A 104 -0.85 14.23 -16.36
N ALA A 105 0.40 14.01 -15.97
CA ALA A 105 1.46 13.54 -16.87
C ALA A 105 1.90 12.09 -16.65
N LEU A 106 1.36 11.40 -15.63
CA LEU A 106 1.74 10.03 -15.32
C LEU A 106 0.99 9.05 -16.24
N PRO A 107 1.60 7.90 -16.61
CA PRO A 107 0.95 6.88 -17.45
C PRO A 107 -0.10 6.04 -16.67
N PHE A 108 -0.44 6.42 -15.45
CA PHE A 108 -1.35 5.71 -14.53
C PHE A 108 -2.12 6.68 -13.65
N GLY A 109 -3.20 6.18 -13.03
CA GLY A 109 -3.95 6.88 -11.99
C GLY A 109 -3.56 6.44 -10.59
N TYR A 110 -3.75 7.32 -9.59
CA TYR A 110 -3.73 6.94 -8.18
C TYR A 110 -5.15 6.66 -7.69
N SER A 111 -5.29 5.71 -6.77
CA SER A 111 -6.56 5.52 -6.04
C SER A 111 -7.03 6.83 -5.40
N SER A 112 -8.34 6.98 -5.23
CA SER A 112 -8.92 8.22 -4.68
C SER A 112 -8.54 8.45 -3.23
N THR A 113 -8.30 7.38 -2.48
CA THR A 113 -8.02 7.46 -1.04
C THR A 113 -6.54 7.32 -0.74
N THR A 114 -6.04 8.11 0.21
CA THR A 114 -4.76 7.88 0.88
C THR A 114 -4.90 6.68 1.80
N ILE A 115 -4.04 5.68 1.64
CA ILE A 115 -4.09 4.45 2.44
C ILE A 115 -3.37 4.67 3.77
N PHE A 116 -2.17 5.26 3.72
CA PHE A 116 -1.39 5.69 4.88
C PHE A 116 -0.37 6.76 4.46
N THR A 117 0.37 7.30 5.42
CA THR A 117 1.50 8.20 5.18
C THR A 117 2.83 7.51 5.47
N ILE A 118 3.91 7.98 4.83
CA ILE A 118 5.26 7.46 5.06
C ILE A 118 6.27 8.60 5.06
N ASN A 119 7.23 8.53 5.98
CA ASN A 119 8.31 9.50 6.03
C ASN A 119 9.43 9.07 5.07
N PHE A 120 9.79 9.94 4.14
CA PHE A 120 11.03 9.84 3.41
C PHE A 120 12.09 10.64 4.14
N VAL A 121 13.18 9.98 4.43
CA VAL A 121 14.27 10.48 5.27
C VAL A 121 15.55 10.61 4.45
N LEU A 122 16.23 11.72 4.59
CA LEU A 122 17.58 11.92 4.07
C LEU A 122 18.58 11.40 5.08
N TYR A 123 19.34 10.39 4.68
CA TYR A 123 20.44 9.82 5.42
C TYR A 123 21.74 10.42 4.91
N THR A 124 22.48 11.08 5.78
CA THR A 124 23.78 11.71 5.47
C THR A 124 24.85 11.26 6.45
N ARG A 125 26.11 11.50 6.11
CA ARG A 125 27.19 11.25 7.07
C ARG A 125 27.07 12.22 8.25
N ARG A 126 27.26 11.71 9.46
CA ARG A 126 27.19 12.50 10.69
C ARG A 126 28.13 13.71 10.62
N GLY A 127 27.61 14.87 11.02
CA GLY A 127 28.32 16.14 10.97
C GLY A 127 28.36 16.81 9.59
N VAL A 128 27.72 16.22 8.58
CA VAL A 128 27.57 16.82 7.24
C VAL A 128 26.14 17.32 7.10
N SER A 129 25.97 18.63 6.98
CA SER A 129 24.67 19.26 6.68
C SER A 129 24.60 19.57 5.19
N LEU A 130 23.53 19.11 4.53
CA LEU A 130 23.24 19.45 3.14
C LEU A 130 22.21 20.57 3.10
N ASP A 131 22.29 21.42 2.07
CA ASP A 131 21.28 22.42 1.81
C ASP A 131 20.05 21.75 1.20
N MET A 132 18.99 21.61 2.02
CA MET A 132 17.73 20.95 1.64
C MET A 132 17.02 21.63 0.46
N ASN A 133 17.26 22.91 0.23
CA ASN A 133 16.67 23.65 -0.90
C ASN A 133 17.45 23.46 -2.20
N ASN A 134 18.65 22.89 -2.14
CA ASN A 134 19.57 22.74 -3.27
C ASN A 134 20.16 21.31 -3.36
N LEU A 135 19.33 20.27 -3.08
CA LEU A 135 19.78 18.89 -3.10
C LEU A 135 20.31 18.43 -4.46
N GLN A 136 19.92 19.09 -5.57
CA GLN A 136 20.44 18.85 -6.91
C GLN A 136 21.96 19.08 -7.04
N ASN A 137 22.58 19.79 -6.10
CA ASN A 137 24.02 20.04 -6.09
C ASN A 137 24.84 18.91 -5.43
N TYR A 138 24.16 17.88 -4.90
CA TYR A 138 24.78 16.79 -4.17
C TYR A 138 24.51 15.45 -4.88
N ARG A 139 25.37 14.47 -4.63
CA ARG A 139 25.20 13.09 -5.10
C ARG A 139 24.18 12.39 -4.22
N ILE A 140 22.92 12.58 -4.50
CA ILE A 140 21.81 11.97 -3.77
C ILE A 140 21.41 10.67 -4.47
N ALA A 141 21.30 9.59 -3.70
CA ALA A 141 20.75 8.33 -4.19
C ALA A 141 19.37 8.04 -3.60
N THR A 142 18.61 7.22 -4.30
CA THR A 142 17.36 6.63 -3.83
C THR A 142 17.25 5.18 -4.28
N HIS A 143 16.34 4.41 -3.69
CA HIS A 143 16.07 3.05 -4.14
C HIS A 143 15.46 3.03 -5.56
N SER A 144 15.91 2.07 -6.37
CA SER A 144 15.48 1.94 -7.76
C SER A 144 13.95 1.91 -7.90
N GLY A 145 13.46 2.64 -8.90
CA GLY A 145 12.03 2.81 -9.18
C GLY A 145 11.42 4.08 -8.56
N HIS A 146 12.12 4.74 -7.65
CA HIS A 146 11.65 5.99 -7.02
C HIS A 146 12.30 7.25 -7.61
N ALA A 147 13.28 7.11 -8.50
CA ALA A 147 14.05 8.25 -9.02
C ALA A 147 13.18 9.33 -9.70
N ASN A 148 12.16 8.91 -10.42
CA ASN A 148 11.24 9.83 -11.12
C ASN A 148 10.25 10.56 -10.20
N LEU A 149 10.27 10.26 -8.90
CA LEU A 149 9.41 10.90 -7.90
C LEU A 149 10.09 12.11 -7.23
N PHE A 150 11.35 12.39 -7.62
CA PHE A 150 12.10 13.54 -7.10
C PHE A 150 12.14 14.67 -8.13
N PRO A 151 12.05 15.94 -7.70
CA PRO A 151 12.12 17.10 -8.58
C PRO A 151 13.55 17.42 -9.07
N PHE A 152 14.53 16.55 -8.75
CA PHE A 152 15.92 16.67 -9.14
C PHE A 152 16.51 15.30 -9.49
N LEU A 153 17.66 15.30 -10.17
CA LEU A 153 18.33 14.05 -10.54
C LEU A 153 18.87 13.33 -9.30
N VAL A 154 18.53 12.06 -9.17
CA VAL A 154 19.03 11.16 -8.15
C VAL A 154 19.67 9.92 -8.77
N ILE A 155 20.59 9.30 -8.05
CA ILE A 155 21.25 8.06 -8.44
C ILE A 155 20.33 6.89 -8.03
N GLU A 156 19.96 6.03 -8.97
CA GLU A 156 19.24 4.80 -8.65
C GLU A 156 20.19 3.78 -8.02
N ASP A 157 19.79 3.21 -6.90
CA ASP A 157 20.50 2.12 -6.23
C ASP A 157 19.53 0.95 -5.95
N HIS A 158 20.03 -0.27 -5.98
CA HIS A 158 19.23 -1.48 -5.82
C HIS A 158 19.30 -2.06 -4.40
N SER A 159 20.09 -1.46 -3.52
CA SER A 159 20.33 -1.95 -2.17
C SER A 159 20.33 -0.81 -1.16
N VAL A 160 19.39 -0.84 -0.22
CA VAL A 160 19.35 0.10 0.92
C VAL A 160 20.64 0.00 1.74
N GLU A 161 21.06 -1.23 2.10
CA GLU A 161 22.32 -1.46 2.80
C GLU A 161 23.51 -0.86 2.03
N GLY A 162 23.60 -1.17 0.72
CA GLY A 162 24.66 -0.66 -0.14
C GLY A 162 24.69 0.87 -0.16
N SER A 163 23.53 1.53 -0.22
CA SER A 163 23.41 2.98 -0.20
C SER A 163 23.87 3.58 1.13
N LEU A 164 23.46 3.01 2.26
CA LEU A 164 23.88 3.46 3.58
C LEU A 164 25.42 3.36 3.75
N ARG A 165 26.04 2.26 3.30
CA ARG A 165 27.51 2.10 3.31
C ARG A 165 28.22 3.11 2.38
N LYS A 166 27.60 3.47 1.24
CA LYS A 166 28.12 4.52 0.34
C LYS A 166 28.05 5.90 1.00
N VAL A 167 26.97 6.20 1.73
CA VAL A 167 26.86 7.44 2.53
C VAL A 167 27.96 7.49 3.58
N GLU A 168 28.09 6.44 4.39
CA GLU A 168 29.09 6.40 5.48
C GLU A 168 30.52 6.57 4.95
N SER A 169 30.84 5.93 3.80
CA SER A 169 32.16 6.06 3.15
C SER A 169 32.35 7.35 2.34
N GLY A 170 31.34 8.21 2.24
CA GLY A 170 31.38 9.47 1.46
C GLY A 170 31.40 9.27 -0.06
N ARG A 171 31.03 8.10 -0.57
CA ARG A 171 30.89 7.83 -2.01
C ARG A 171 29.66 8.53 -2.62
N ILE A 172 28.61 8.72 -1.83
CA ILE A 172 27.47 9.59 -2.10
C ILE A 172 27.30 10.54 -0.91
N ASP A 173 26.66 11.68 -1.15
CA ASP A 173 26.48 12.70 -0.15
C ASP A 173 25.23 12.46 0.72
N GLY A 174 24.22 11.81 0.13
CA GLY A 174 22.99 11.42 0.83
C GLY A 174 22.24 10.29 0.15
N PHE A 175 21.39 9.64 0.92
CA PHE A 175 20.42 8.64 0.45
C PHE A 175 19.04 9.03 0.96
N ILE A 176 18.04 9.11 0.09
CA ILE A 176 16.66 9.43 0.46
C ILE A 176 15.80 8.20 0.20
N PHE A 177 15.18 7.69 1.27
CA PHE A 177 14.22 6.60 1.15
C PHE A 177 13.28 6.56 2.36
N ALA A 178 12.28 5.66 2.30
CA ALA A 178 11.32 5.44 3.38
C ALA A 178 12.00 4.97 4.67
N ASP A 179 11.72 5.64 5.78
CA ASP A 179 12.29 5.29 7.09
C ASP A 179 11.91 3.87 7.53
N ALA A 180 10.65 3.47 7.30
CA ALA A 180 10.16 2.13 7.61
C ALA A 180 11.00 1.00 6.99
N GLY A 181 11.53 1.21 5.78
CA GLY A 181 12.39 0.24 5.11
C GLY A 181 13.90 0.44 5.35
N THR A 182 14.31 1.58 5.88
CA THR A 182 15.73 1.96 5.99
C THR A 182 16.24 1.91 7.42
N ASP A 183 15.45 2.38 8.38
CA ASP A 183 15.86 2.46 9.79
C ASP A 183 16.22 1.12 10.41
N PRO A 184 15.46 0.03 10.20
CA PRO A 184 15.86 -1.29 10.68
C PRO A 184 17.21 -1.75 10.12
N ILE A 185 17.43 -1.51 8.83
CA ILE A 185 18.70 -1.86 8.17
C ILE A 185 19.84 -1.02 8.74
N LEU A 186 19.63 0.30 8.92
CA LEU A 186 20.62 1.18 9.54
C LEU A 186 21.00 0.69 10.94
N PHE A 187 20.00 0.30 11.74
CA PHE A 187 20.19 -0.21 13.09
C PHE A 187 20.96 -1.53 13.09
N ASP A 188 20.56 -2.49 12.26
CA ASP A 188 21.19 -3.81 12.18
C ASP A 188 22.65 -3.74 11.70
N LEU A 189 22.96 -2.81 10.82
CA LEU A 189 24.32 -2.56 10.34
C LEU A 189 25.22 -1.85 11.37
N GLY A 190 24.62 -1.25 12.41
CA GLY A 190 25.37 -0.52 13.44
C GLY A 190 26.14 0.69 12.89
N LEU A 191 25.65 1.36 11.83
CA LEU A 191 26.36 2.46 11.17
C LEU A 191 26.26 3.76 12.00
N MET A 192 27.18 3.93 12.94
CA MET A 192 27.22 5.07 13.87
C MET A 192 27.57 6.39 13.17
N GLY A 193 28.13 6.33 11.97
CA GLY A 193 28.56 7.48 11.17
C GLY A 193 27.43 8.13 10.35
N ILE A 194 26.17 7.67 10.48
CA ILE A 194 25.03 8.21 9.73
C ILE A 194 24.11 9.02 10.66
N GLN A 195 23.61 10.13 10.14
CA GLN A 195 22.54 10.93 10.72
C GLN A 195 21.34 10.96 9.78
N ARG A 196 20.18 11.29 10.33
CA ARG A 196 18.88 11.27 9.67
C ARG A 196 18.25 12.66 9.71
N GLN A 197 17.53 13.01 8.66
CA GLN A 197 16.75 14.25 8.60
C GLN A 197 15.50 13.98 7.77
N LEU A 198 14.32 14.41 8.24
CA LEU A 198 13.11 14.31 7.44
C LEU A 198 13.30 15.05 6.11
N TYR A 199 13.10 14.35 5.00
CA TYR A 199 13.04 14.96 3.68
C TYR A 199 11.61 15.43 3.40
N LYS A 200 10.65 14.50 3.38
CA LYS A 200 9.23 14.79 3.12
C LYS A 200 8.33 13.67 3.66
N VAL A 201 7.12 14.00 4.04
CA VAL A 201 6.05 13.01 4.29
C VAL A 201 5.25 12.87 3.01
N TYR A 202 5.06 11.63 2.57
CA TYR A 202 4.27 11.32 1.38
C TYR A 202 2.99 10.59 1.75
N ASP A 203 1.93 10.85 0.99
CA ASP A 203 0.75 10.01 0.96
C ASP A 203 1.07 8.73 0.17
N VAL A 204 0.54 7.60 0.61
CA VAL A 204 0.66 6.32 -0.09
C VAL A 204 -0.70 5.91 -0.62
N HIS A 205 -0.72 5.61 -1.91
CA HIS A 205 -1.88 5.19 -2.66
C HIS A 205 -1.64 3.84 -3.34
N ALA A 206 -2.71 3.22 -3.81
CA ALA A 206 -2.62 2.22 -4.86
C ALA A 206 -2.56 2.92 -6.24
N VAL A 207 -1.95 2.23 -7.20
CA VAL A 207 -1.94 2.65 -8.62
C VAL A 207 -2.94 1.81 -9.38
N ILE A 208 -3.75 2.47 -10.18
CA ILE A 208 -4.77 1.90 -11.04
C ILE A 208 -4.61 2.44 -12.48
N ALA A 209 -5.21 1.78 -13.45
CA ALA A 209 -5.36 2.38 -14.77
C ALA A 209 -6.17 3.67 -14.69
N HIS A 210 -5.92 4.64 -15.60
CA HIS A 210 -6.62 5.94 -15.53
C HIS A 210 -8.14 5.84 -15.60
N GLU A 211 -8.64 4.93 -16.42
CA GLU A 211 -10.06 4.65 -16.62
C GLU A 211 -10.75 4.05 -15.40
N GLU A 212 -9.98 3.45 -14.48
CA GLU A 212 -10.49 2.89 -13.22
C GLU A 212 -10.69 3.94 -12.13
N LYS A 213 -10.30 5.18 -12.35
CA LYS A 213 -10.50 6.27 -11.37
C LYS A 213 -11.97 6.51 -11.11
N GLY A 214 -12.41 6.34 -9.85
CA GLY A 214 -13.82 6.35 -9.45
C GLY A 214 -14.60 5.09 -9.83
N GLY A 215 -13.98 4.12 -10.52
CA GLY A 215 -14.55 2.84 -10.90
C GLY A 215 -14.59 1.82 -9.75
N PRO A 216 -15.02 0.58 -10.03
CA PRO A 216 -15.22 -0.45 -9.01
C PRO A 216 -13.96 -0.77 -8.19
N VAL A 217 -12.77 -0.80 -8.83
CA VAL A 217 -11.51 -1.08 -8.16
C VAL A 217 -11.14 0.06 -7.19
N ASP A 218 -11.30 1.32 -7.61
CA ASP A 218 -11.02 2.50 -6.78
C ASP A 218 -12.00 2.59 -5.58
N GLN A 219 -13.27 2.25 -5.80
CA GLN A 219 -14.27 2.16 -4.74
C GLN A 219 -13.94 1.05 -3.74
N PHE A 220 -13.54 -0.13 -4.22
CA PHE A 220 -13.06 -1.22 -3.37
C PHE A 220 -11.90 -0.78 -2.48
N ILE A 221 -10.86 -0.16 -3.06
CA ILE A 221 -9.69 0.32 -2.31
C ILE A 221 -10.11 1.33 -1.24
N THR A 222 -11.03 2.24 -1.58
CA THR A 222 -11.55 3.25 -0.66
C THR A 222 -12.30 2.63 0.51
N GLU A 223 -13.18 1.66 0.25
CA GLU A 223 -13.95 0.97 1.27
C GLU A 223 -13.06 0.09 2.16
N ALA A 224 -12.18 -0.70 1.57
CA ALA A 224 -11.24 -1.55 2.27
C ALA A 224 -10.30 -0.75 3.18
N THR A 225 -9.82 0.41 2.70
CA THR A 225 -8.98 1.31 3.51
C THR A 225 -9.76 1.91 4.68
N ARG A 226 -11.03 2.27 4.49
CA ARG A 226 -11.88 2.83 5.57
C ARG A 226 -12.14 1.83 6.68
N ASN A 227 -12.32 0.58 6.33
CA ASN A 227 -12.67 -0.50 7.27
C ASN A 227 -11.44 -1.19 7.87
N MET A 228 -10.24 -0.91 7.37
CA MET A 228 -8.99 -1.51 7.78
C MET A 228 -8.67 -1.23 9.25
N ASP A 229 -8.27 -2.26 10.00
CA ASP A 229 -7.62 -2.07 11.29
C ASP A 229 -6.22 -1.46 11.10
N ARG A 230 -6.06 -0.21 11.48
CA ARG A 230 -4.81 0.53 11.31
C ARG A 230 -3.66 0.02 12.17
N ALA A 231 -3.90 -0.87 13.14
CA ALA A 231 -2.83 -1.49 13.92
C ALA A 231 -1.82 -2.25 13.04
N ILE A 232 -2.27 -2.76 11.87
CA ILE A 232 -1.39 -3.43 10.90
C ILE A 232 -0.32 -2.49 10.34
N LEU A 233 -0.61 -1.20 10.23
CA LEU A 233 0.34 -0.19 9.74
C LEU A 233 1.50 0.02 10.73
N GLY A 234 1.24 -0.15 12.03
CA GLY A 234 2.26 -0.13 13.07
C GLY A 234 3.29 -1.24 12.90
N LEU A 235 2.86 -2.44 12.49
CA LEU A 235 3.77 -3.56 12.20
C LEU A 235 4.66 -3.28 10.98
N ALA A 236 4.17 -2.52 10.01
CA ALA A 236 4.93 -2.09 8.85
C ALA A 236 5.74 -0.80 9.11
N MET A 237 5.68 -0.25 10.32
CA MET A 237 6.32 1.02 10.73
C MET A 237 5.93 2.22 9.86
N VAL A 238 4.77 2.19 9.23
CA VAL A 238 4.22 3.30 8.44
C VAL A 238 3.12 4.02 9.22
N ASP A 239 2.65 5.17 8.69
CA ASP A 239 1.62 6.01 9.31
C ASP A 239 2.03 6.55 10.69
N GLN A 240 3.33 6.70 10.91
CA GLN A 240 3.91 7.20 12.15
C GLN A 240 4.45 8.61 11.97
N PRO A 241 4.29 9.49 12.97
CA PRO A 241 4.98 10.77 12.97
C PRO A 241 6.50 10.57 12.89
N TYR A 242 7.18 11.37 12.07
CA TYR A 242 8.63 11.37 12.05
C TYR A 242 9.18 11.65 13.46
N ARG A 243 10.17 10.85 13.84
CA ARG A 243 10.94 11.04 15.08
C ARG A 243 12.40 11.15 14.72
N ASP A 244 13.03 12.20 15.23
CA ASP A 244 14.47 12.32 15.15
C ASP A 244 15.13 11.40 16.18
N TRP A 245 16.13 10.64 15.75
CA TRP A 245 16.95 9.80 16.59
C TRP A 245 18.30 9.55 15.89
N GLN A 246 19.32 9.18 16.65
CA GLN A 246 20.63 8.84 16.13
C GLN A 246 21.09 7.47 16.63
N MET A 247 21.92 6.82 15.84
CA MET A 247 22.56 5.57 16.27
C MET A 247 23.38 5.81 17.54
N GLY A 248 23.15 4.94 18.55
CA GLY A 248 23.77 5.05 19.86
C GLY A 248 23.02 5.89 20.88
N ASP A 249 21.87 6.48 20.52
CA ASP A 249 20.98 7.16 21.47
C ASP A 249 19.96 6.19 22.07
N ASP A 250 19.57 6.43 23.31
CA ASP A 250 18.46 5.73 23.97
C ASP A 250 17.10 6.04 23.31
N SER A 251 17.07 7.04 22.41
CA SER A 251 15.88 7.48 21.70
C SER A 251 15.49 6.64 20.49
N VAL A 252 16.32 5.64 20.11
CA VAL A 252 16.00 4.73 18.99
C VAL A 252 14.68 4.01 19.27
N PRO A 253 13.67 4.14 18.38
CA PRO A 253 12.37 3.53 18.63
C PRO A 253 12.47 2.00 18.78
N ALA A 254 11.72 1.43 19.74
CA ALA A 254 11.72 -0.01 19.99
C ALA A 254 11.34 -0.83 18.74
N LEU A 255 10.46 -0.32 17.88
CA LEU A 255 10.08 -0.95 16.62
C LEU A 255 11.26 -1.09 15.65
N VAL A 256 12.19 -0.11 15.61
CA VAL A 256 13.40 -0.17 14.80
C VAL A 256 14.34 -1.28 15.30
N GLN A 257 14.41 -1.45 16.63
CA GLN A 257 15.27 -2.44 17.28
C GLN A 257 14.71 -3.87 17.17
N SER A 258 13.41 -4.05 16.99
CA SER A 258 12.72 -5.34 16.99
C SER A 258 12.38 -5.88 15.60
N ALA A 259 12.72 -5.16 14.55
CA ALA A 259 12.44 -5.55 13.16
C ALA A 259 13.38 -6.67 12.65
N LYS A 260 13.47 -7.77 13.43
CA LYS A 260 14.26 -8.97 13.09
C LYS A 260 13.39 -10.06 12.52
#